data_d908b04c5d0319e85be2d9e4acfcb946
#
_entry.id   d908b04c5d0319e85be2d9e4acfcb946
#
_cell.length_a   1.000
_cell.length_b   1.000
_cell.length_c   1.000
_cell.angle_alpha   90.00
_cell.angle_beta   90.00
_cell.angle_gamma   90.00
#
_symmetry.space_group_name_H-M   'P 1'
#
loop_
_entity.id
_entity.type
_entity.pdbx_description
1 polymer ?
#
loop_
_entity_poly.entity_id
_entity_poly.type
_entity_poly.pdbx_seq_one_letter_code
_entity_poly.pdbx_strand_id
1 'polypeptide(L)'
;MKTKVPYGMKDYTIHGTELEPFHIYHQIYEHGGLQVPFHWHKEMEWIWVEKGSLELTLGTQRKILQKQDFVMINSYELHQLRSIGNTSSIHHALVFLPNMLAFSYPDHCQISYIEPLLSRQLLLPSFLPKNLSCISSVPVSYTH
;
A
#
# COMPACT_ATOMS: atom_id res chain seq x y z
N MET A 1 2.56 14.79 15.95
CA MET A 1 3.72 15.43 15.31
C MET A 1 3.78 15.01 13.86
N LYS A 2 3.50 15.91 12.92
CA LYS A 2 3.59 15.57 11.49
C LYS A 2 5.06 15.43 11.12
N THR A 3 5.53 14.22 10.91
CA THR A 3 6.88 13.98 10.42
C THR A 3 7.00 14.62 9.04
N LYS A 4 7.88 15.59 8.90
CA LYS A 4 8.11 16.26 7.62
C LYS A 4 8.79 15.24 6.69
N VAL A 5 8.08 14.84 5.64
CA VAL A 5 8.61 13.87 4.67
C VAL A 5 9.72 14.54 3.86
N PRO A 6 10.92 13.92 3.72
CA PRO A 6 12.01 14.50 2.96
C PRO A 6 11.63 14.72 1.49
N TYR A 7 11.72 15.95 1.01
CA TYR A 7 11.35 16.30 -0.36
C TYR A 7 12.16 15.51 -1.42
N GLY A 8 13.44 15.24 -1.15
CA GLY A 8 14.33 14.52 -2.07
C GLY A 8 14.00 13.03 -2.26
N MET A 9 13.03 12.48 -1.50
CA MET A 9 12.60 11.07 -1.60
C MET A 9 11.24 10.93 -2.28
N LYS A 10 10.73 11.99 -2.90
CA LYS A 10 9.47 11.91 -3.63
C LYS A 10 9.64 11.03 -4.87
N ASP A 11 8.73 10.07 -5.00
CA ASP A 11 8.60 9.30 -6.22
C ASP A 11 7.81 10.09 -7.26
N TYR A 12 8.42 10.32 -8.41
CA TYR A 12 7.79 11.02 -9.53
C TYR A 12 7.23 10.04 -10.58
N THR A 13 7.25 8.75 -10.30
CA THR A 13 6.67 7.75 -11.18
C THR A 13 5.17 7.98 -11.35
N ILE A 14 4.70 7.95 -12.58
CA ILE A 14 3.28 8.07 -12.89
C ILE A 14 2.65 6.67 -12.78
N HIS A 15 1.69 6.51 -11.85
CA HIS A 15 0.96 5.28 -11.65
C HIS A 15 -0.45 5.42 -12.22
N GLY A 16 -0.68 4.83 -13.39
CA GLY A 16 -1.97 4.90 -14.05
C GLY A 16 -2.13 6.10 -14.99
N THR A 17 -3.34 6.35 -15.41
CA THR A 17 -3.73 7.43 -16.33
C THR A 17 -4.91 8.22 -15.75
N GLU A 18 -5.34 9.28 -16.43
CA GLU A 18 -6.55 10.02 -16.04
C GLU A 18 -7.81 9.15 -16.02
N LEU A 19 -7.91 8.20 -16.95
CA LEU A 19 -9.06 7.28 -17.05
C LEU A 19 -8.90 6.07 -16.14
N GLU A 20 -7.67 5.69 -15.81
CA GLU A 20 -7.35 4.60 -14.91
C GLU A 20 -6.36 5.11 -13.84
N PRO A 21 -6.84 5.81 -12.80
CA PRO A 21 -5.98 6.44 -11.80
C PRO A 21 -5.41 5.46 -10.78
N PHE A 22 -5.07 4.27 -11.23
CA PHE A 22 -4.48 3.20 -10.43
C PHE A 22 -3.56 2.34 -11.27
N HIS A 23 -2.68 1.59 -10.61
CA HIS A 23 -1.87 0.56 -11.25
C HIS A 23 -1.72 -0.63 -10.32
N ILE A 24 -1.81 -1.83 -10.90
CA ILE A 24 -1.59 -3.08 -10.18
C ILE A 24 -0.26 -3.66 -10.62
N TYR A 25 0.62 -3.87 -9.66
CA TYR A 25 1.92 -4.50 -9.86
C TYR A 25 1.85 -5.95 -9.39
N HIS A 26 2.37 -6.85 -10.21
CA HIS A 26 2.60 -8.25 -9.87
C HIS A 26 4.09 -8.51 -10.00
N GLN A 27 4.78 -8.71 -8.87
CA GLN A 27 6.23 -8.76 -8.81
C GLN A 27 6.70 -10.14 -8.35
N ILE A 28 7.53 -10.76 -9.18
CA ILE A 28 8.10 -12.08 -8.92
C ILE A 28 9.62 -11.95 -8.82
N TYR A 29 10.17 -12.37 -7.69
CA TYR A 29 11.60 -12.39 -7.43
C TYR A 29 12.02 -13.80 -7.01
N GLU A 30 12.61 -14.56 -7.91
CA GLU A 30 12.96 -15.97 -7.64
C GLU A 30 14.17 -16.13 -6.72
N HIS A 31 15.09 -15.17 -6.72
CA HIS A 31 16.36 -15.22 -6.00
C HIS A 31 16.62 -13.94 -5.19
N GLY A 32 15.62 -13.33 -4.66
CA GLY A 32 15.75 -12.01 -4.04
C GLY A 32 15.97 -10.91 -5.06
N GLY A 33 16.58 -9.81 -4.63
CA GLY A 33 16.96 -8.70 -5.52
C GLY A 33 15.94 -7.57 -5.57
N LEU A 34 14.79 -7.68 -4.95
CA LEU A 34 13.88 -6.55 -4.83
C LEU A 34 14.53 -5.46 -3.96
N GLN A 35 14.66 -4.27 -4.52
CA GLN A 35 15.13 -3.09 -3.81
C GLN A 35 14.34 -1.88 -4.24
N VAL A 36 13.34 -1.51 -3.47
CA VAL A 36 12.61 -0.25 -3.61
C VAL A 36 13.10 0.66 -2.49
N PRO A 37 13.93 1.68 -2.78
CA PRO A 37 14.51 2.53 -1.74
C PRO A 37 13.43 3.39 -1.08
N PHE A 38 13.78 4.03 0.02
CA PHE A 38 12.89 4.96 0.70
C PHE A 38 12.37 6.01 -0.26
N HIS A 39 11.03 6.11 -0.32
CA HIS A 39 10.32 7.08 -1.15
C HIS A 39 8.95 7.36 -0.57
N TRP A 40 8.31 8.37 -1.10
CA TRP A 40 6.93 8.71 -0.80
C TRP A 40 6.24 9.25 -2.05
N HIS A 41 4.93 9.09 -2.11
CA HIS A 41 4.10 9.58 -3.20
C HIS A 41 2.70 9.94 -2.68
N LYS A 42 1.96 10.68 -3.49
CA LYS A 42 0.60 11.10 -3.14
C LYS A 42 -0.42 9.97 -3.19
N GLU A 43 -0.13 8.92 -3.93
CA GLU A 43 -0.97 7.74 -4.03
C GLU A 43 -0.95 6.94 -2.73
N MET A 44 -2.03 6.22 -2.47
CA MET A 44 -2.04 5.12 -1.51
C MET A 44 -1.50 3.87 -2.17
N GLU A 45 -0.92 2.97 -1.38
CA GLU A 45 -0.40 1.70 -1.88
C GLU A 45 -0.82 0.57 -0.96
N TRP A 46 -1.45 -0.45 -1.53
CA TRP A 46 -1.83 -1.66 -0.82
C TRP A 46 -0.99 -2.80 -1.34
N ILE A 47 -0.28 -3.46 -0.43
CA ILE A 47 0.63 -4.56 -0.76
C ILE A 47 0.13 -5.83 -0.10
N TRP A 48 0.14 -6.93 -0.85
CA TRP A 48 -0.05 -8.23 -0.24
C TRP A 48 0.96 -9.24 -0.77
N VAL A 49 1.40 -10.15 0.13
CA VAL A 49 2.41 -11.15 -0.15
C VAL A 49 1.73 -12.47 -0.50
N GLU A 50 1.93 -12.93 -1.73
CA GLU A 50 1.42 -14.22 -2.18
C GLU A 50 2.33 -15.36 -1.78
N LYS A 51 3.67 -15.14 -1.83
CA LYS A 51 4.67 -16.17 -1.55
C LYS A 51 5.94 -15.53 -0.96
N GLY A 52 6.55 -16.24 -0.03
CA GLY A 52 7.81 -15.83 0.56
C GLY A 52 7.67 -14.72 1.59
N SER A 53 8.73 -13.96 1.79
CA SER A 53 8.82 -12.91 2.78
C SER A 53 9.53 -11.69 2.22
N LEU A 54 9.14 -10.52 2.69
CA LEU A 54 9.73 -9.23 2.34
C LEU A 54 9.92 -8.38 3.57
N GLU A 55 10.88 -7.47 3.52
CA GLU A 55 11.08 -6.48 4.56
C GLU A 55 10.48 -5.14 4.14
N LEU A 56 9.53 -4.65 4.91
CA LEU A 56 8.93 -3.35 4.75
C LEU A 56 9.37 -2.42 5.87
N THR A 57 9.77 -1.21 5.52
CA THR A 57 10.00 -0.14 6.49
C THR A 57 9.05 1.01 6.22
N LEU A 58 8.25 1.37 7.22
CA LEU A 58 7.37 2.53 7.20
C LEU A 58 7.93 3.57 8.15
N GLY A 59 8.46 4.68 7.61
CA GLY A 59 9.14 5.67 8.42
C GLY A 59 10.32 5.06 9.19
N THR A 60 10.14 4.90 10.49
CA THR A 60 11.13 4.25 11.37
C THR A 60 10.75 2.82 11.77
N GLN A 61 9.55 2.37 11.42
CA GLN A 61 9.04 1.05 11.79
C GLN A 61 9.39 0.03 10.72
N ARG A 62 10.13 -1.00 11.10
CA ARG A 62 10.51 -2.11 10.23
C ARG A 62 9.67 -3.34 10.55
N LYS A 63 9.17 -4.01 9.50
CA LYS A 63 8.38 -5.22 9.64
C LYS A 63 8.69 -6.23 8.54
N ILE A 64 8.74 -7.50 8.92
CA ILE A 64 8.84 -8.61 7.97
C ILE A 64 7.42 -9.01 7.56
N LEU A 65 7.15 -8.89 6.27
CA LEU A 65 5.90 -9.36 5.68
C LEU A 65 6.05 -10.82 5.29
N GLN A 66 5.09 -11.63 5.66
CA GLN A 66 5.04 -13.05 5.33
C GLN A 66 3.89 -13.34 4.38
N LYS A 67 3.84 -14.55 3.85
CA LYS A 67 2.75 -15.02 3.00
C LYS A 67 1.38 -14.67 3.62
N GLN A 68 0.49 -14.12 2.81
CA GLN A 68 -0.86 -13.65 3.15
C GLN A 68 -0.92 -12.37 3.98
N ASP A 69 0.21 -11.75 4.29
CA ASP A 69 0.18 -10.43 4.92
C ASP A 69 -0.30 -9.37 3.93
N PHE A 70 -1.11 -8.47 4.45
CA PHE A 70 -1.65 -7.33 3.72
C PHE A 70 -1.29 -6.03 4.45
N VAL A 71 -0.83 -5.06 3.70
CA VAL A 71 -0.38 -3.76 4.22
C VAL A 71 -1.03 -2.63 3.45
N MET A 72 -1.46 -1.60 4.16
CA MET A 72 -1.94 -0.35 3.58
C MET A 72 -0.96 0.77 3.89
N ILE A 73 -0.39 1.37 2.85
CA ILE A 73 0.50 2.52 2.95
C ILE A 73 -0.31 3.76 2.59
N ASN A 74 -0.37 4.70 3.52
CA ASN A 74 -1.12 5.93 3.34
C ASN A 74 -0.41 6.88 2.37
N SER A 75 -1.16 7.83 1.81
CA SER A 75 -0.60 8.92 1.01
C SER A 75 0.50 9.63 1.77
N TYR A 76 1.60 9.95 1.09
CA TYR A 76 2.76 10.67 1.62
C TYR A 76 3.54 9.93 2.73
N GLU A 77 3.26 8.65 2.97
CA GLU A 77 3.99 7.86 3.96
C GLU A 77 5.33 7.38 3.38
N LEU A 78 6.43 7.68 4.09
CA LEU A 78 7.76 7.26 3.70
C LEU A 78 7.90 5.75 3.89
N HIS A 79 8.27 5.03 2.84
CA HIS A 79 8.38 3.58 2.89
C HIS A 79 9.48 3.03 2.01
N GLN A 80 9.93 1.83 2.36
CA GLN A 80 10.93 1.05 1.64
C GLN A 80 10.51 -0.41 1.65
N LEU A 81 10.70 -1.09 0.53
CA LEU A 81 10.42 -2.51 0.40
C LEU A 81 11.61 -3.23 -0.21
N ARG A 82 12.03 -4.34 0.39
CA ARG A 82 13.17 -5.11 -0.14
C ARG A 82 13.07 -6.60 0.15
N SER A 83 13.76 -7.37 -0.67
CA SER A 83 13.95 -8.80 -0.44
C SER A 83 14.78 -9.06 0.81
N ILE A 84 14.58 -10.24 1.40
CA ILE A 84 15.37 -10.74 2.50
C ILE A 84 16.37 -11.75 1.94
N GLY A 85 17.65 -11.36 1.87
CA GLY A 85 18.69 -12.20 1.30
C GLY A 85 18.36 -12.63 -0.13
N ASN A 86 18.55 -13.91 -0.43
CA ASN A 86 18.28 -14.51 -1.74
C ASN A 86 16.94 -15.27 -1.78
N THR A 87 16.05 -15.01 -0.82
CA THR A 87 14.78 -15.72 -0.74
C THR A 87 13.83 -15.31 -1.87
N SER A 88 13.07 -16.27 -2.39
CA SER A 88 12.06 -16.00 -3.39
C SER A 88 10.84 -15.32 -2.78
N SER A 89 10.19 -14.48 -3.56
CA SER A 89 8.95 -13.83 -3.15
C SER A 89 8.05 -13.50 -4.34
N ILE A 90 6.76 -13.47 -4.09
CA ILE A 90 5.75 -12.97 -5.01
C ILE A 90 4.87 -12.02 -4.21
N HIS A 91 4.75 -10.79 -4.68
CA HIS A 91 3.86 -9.83 -4.07
C HIS A 91 3.07 -9.05 -5.12
N HIS A 92 1.97 -8.50 -4.69
CA HIS A 92 1.11 -7.63 -5.48
C HIS A 92 1.01 -6.28 -4.81
N ALA A 93 0.94 -5.24 -5.60
CA ALA A 93 0.73 -3.89 -5.11
C ALA A 93 -0.33 -3.18 -5.94
N LEU A 94 -1.26 -2.53 -5.28
CA LEU A 94 -2.22 -1.63 -5.89
C LEU A 94 -1.85 -0.20 -5.49
N VAL A 95 -1.50 0.61 -6.46
CA VAL A 95 -1.15 2.03 -6.25
C VAL A 95 -2.26 2.86 -6.87
N PHE A 96 -2.88 3.74 -6.10
CA PHE A 96 -4.03 4.53 -6.56
C PHE A 96 -4.13 5.87 -5.85
N LEU A 97 -4.70 6.83 -6.54
CA LEU A 97 -5.05 8.12 -5.93
C LEU A 97 -6.27 7.94 -5.03
N PRO A 98 -6.22 8.39 -3.76
CA PRO A 98 -7.35 8.21 -2.85
C PRO A 98 -8.63 8.93 -3.29
N ASN A 99 -8.53 9.99 -4.10
CA ASN A 99 -9.70 10.65 -4.67
C ASN A 99 -10.50 9.75 -5.64
N MET A 100 -9.93 8.62 -6.09
CA MET A 100 -10.67 7.60 -6.83
C MET A 100 -11.84 7.02 -6.01
N LEU A 101 -11.75 7.09 -4.68
CA LEU A 101 -12.81 6.63 -3.77
C LEU A 101 -13.90 7.68 -3.54
N ALA A 102 -13.69 8.91 -4.03
CA ALA A 102 -14.61 10.00 -3.79
C ALA A 102 -15.82 9.94 -4.73
N PHE A 103 -16.98 10.29 -4.19
CA PHE A 103 -18.22 10.44 -4.93
C PHE A 103 -18.65 11.90 -4.91
N SER A 104 -19.34 12.32 -5.96
CA SER A 104 -19.91 13.68 -6.03
C SER A 104 -21.10 13.86 -5.09
N TYR A 105 -21.77 12.78 -4.71
CA TYR A 105 -22.90 12.83 -3.78
C TYR A 105 -22.41 12.74 -2.33
N PRO A 106 -22.78 13.70 -1.47
CA PRO A 106 -22.27 13.76 -0.09
C PRO A 106 -23.06 12.84 0.85
N ASP A 107 -22.93 11.52 0.68
CA ASP A 107 -23.51 10.56 1.61
C ASP A 107 -22.70 10.44 2.90
N HIS A 108 -23.18 9.64 3.85
CA HIS A 108 -22.54 9.44 5.13
C HIS A 108 -21.11 8.88 4.99
N CYS A 109 -20.90 7.95 4.08
CA CYS A 109 -19.59 7.35 3.84
C CYS A 109 -18.60 8.40 3.32
N GLN A 110 -19.03 9.23 2.38
CA GLN A 110 -18.20 10.31 1.81
C GLN A 110 -17.77 11.30 2.90
N ILE A 111 -18.70 11.75 3.73
CA ILE A 111 -18.43 12.75 4.76
C ILE A 111 -17.59 12.19 5.92
N SER A 112 -17.92 10.98 6.38
CA SER A 112 -17.33 10.41 7.59
C SER A 112 -15.98 9.74 7.35
N TYR A 113 -15.72 9.25 6.14
CA TYR A 113 -14.52 8.46 5.86
C TYR A 113 -13.72 8.98 4.67
N ILE A 114 -14.35 9.22 3.54
CA ILE A 114 -13.60 9.55 2.31
C ILE A 114 -13.00 10.95 2.38
N GLU A 115 -13.78 11.97 2.72
CA GLU A 115 -13.26 13.34 2.85
C GLU A 115 -12.16 13.46 3.91
N PRO A 116 -12.32 12.89 5.12
CA PRO A 116 -11.23 12.89 6.09
C PRO A 116 -9.98 12.14 5.63
N LEU A 117 -10.14 11.07 4.85
CA LEU A 117 -9.02 10.35 4.26
C LEU A 117 -8.28 11.22 3.23
N LEU A 118 -9.01 11.90 2.35
CA LEU A 118 -8.42 12.79 1.33
C LEU A 118 -7.69 13.97 1.95
N SER A 119 -8.23 14.53 3.03
CA SER A 119 -7.61 15.65 3.76
C SER A 119 -6.53 15.22 4.75
N ARG A 120 -6.28 13.90 4.87
CA ARG A 120 -5.31 13.31 5.79
C ARG A 120 -5.63 13.55 7.28
N GLN A 121 -6.88 13.84 7.60
CA GLN A 121 -7.38 13.83 8.98
C GLN A 121 -7.62 12.42 9.48
N LEU A 122 -7.89 11.50 8.57
CA LEU A 122 -8.02 10.07 8.83
C LEU A 122 -6.91 9.33 8.09
N LEU A 123 -6.21 8.45 8.79
CA LEU A 123 -5.23 7.53 8.20
C LEU A 123 -5.74 6.10 8.36
N LEU A 124 -5.52 5.27 7.34
CA LEU A 124 -5.79 3.84 7.46
C LEU A 124 -4.70 3.18 8.29
N PRO A 125 -5.06 2.17 9.12
CA PRO A 125 -4.07 1.39 9.83
C PRO A 125 -3.23 0.60 8.82
N SER A 126 -1.91 0.66 8.94
CA SER A 126 -1.01 -0.01 7.99
C SER A 126 -1.11 -1.53 8.10
N PHE A 127 -1.24 -2.06 9.31
CA PHE A 127 -1.30 -3.49 9.55
C PHE A 127 -2.62 -3.84 10.21
N LEU A 128 -3.40 -4.72 9.55
CA LEU A 128 -4.66 -5.22 10.10
C LEU A 128 -4.41 -6.53 10.85
N PRO A 129 -5.11 -6.74 11.98
CA PRO A 129 -5.07 -8.03 12.66
C PRO A 129 -5.58 -9.15 11.76
N LYS A 130 -4.85 -10.26 11.68
CA LYS A 130 -5.22 -11.42 10.85
C LYS A 130 -6.54 -12.08 11.26
N ASN A 131 -7.00 -11.83 12.48
CA ASN A 131 -8.25 -12.37 13.02
C ASN A 131 -9.49 -11.51 12.75
N LEU A 132 -9.37 -10.43 11.98
CA LEU A 132 -10.54 -9.65 11.58
C LEU A 132 -11.41 -10.48 10.64
N SER A 133 -12.69 -10.62 11.00
CA SER A 133 -13.65 -11.42 10.23
C SER A 133 -13.82 -10.94 8.78
N CYS A 134 -13.68 -9.65 8.53
CA CYS A 134 -13.75 -9.08 7.19
C CYS A 134 -12.60 -9.52 6.29
N ILE A 135 -11.43 -9.83 6.84
CA ILE A 135 -10.28 -10.34 6.08
C ILE A 135 -10.47 -11.84 5.78
N SER A 136 -10.92 -12.60 6.77
CA SER A 136 -11.14 -14.04 6.61
C SER A 136 -12.31 -14.36 5.69
N SER A 137 -13.23 -13.42 5.49
CA SER A 137 -14.39 -13.57 4.62
C SER A 137 -14.19 -13.11 3.18
N VAL A 138 -12.99 -12.59 2.83
CA VAL A 138 -12.68 -12.24 1.45
C VAL A 138 -12.70 -13.51 0.61
N PRO A 139 -13.63 -13.62 -0.36
CA PRO A 139 -13.74 -14.86 -1.13
C PRO A 139 -12.50 -15.07 -1.99
N VAL A 140 -12.00 -16.30 -2.01
CA VAL A 140 -10.89 -16.74 -2.86
C VAL A 140 -11.21 -16.59 -4.36
N SER A 141 -12.45 -16.27 -4.71
CA SER A 141 -12.94 -16.08 -6.06
C SER A 141 -12.35 -14.88 -6.82
N TYR A 142 -11.50 -14.08 -6.21
CA TYR A 142 -10.74 -13.05 -6.89
C TYR A 142 -9.50 -13.56 -7.63
N THR A 143 -9.28 -14.86 -7.63
CA THR A 143 -8.20 -15.50 -8.38
C THR A 143 -8.59 -15.84 -9.83
N HIS A 144 -9.46 -15.08 -10.39
CA HIS A 144 -9.79 -15.23 -11.83
C HIS A 144 -8.77 -14.50 -12.69
#